data_2f7d4e334edec50194096f9727fef2d9
#
_entry.id   2f7d4e334edec50194096f9727fef2d9
#
_cell.length_a   1.000
_cell.length_b   1.000
_cell.length_c   1.000
_cell.angle_alpha   90.00
_cell.angle_beta   90.00
_cell.angle_gamma   90.00
#
_symmetry.space_group_name_H-M   'P 1'
#
loop_
_entity.id
_entity.type
_entity.pdbx_description
1 polymer ?
#
loop_
_entity_poly.entity_id
_entity_poly.type
_entity_poly.pdbx_seq_one_letter_code
_entity_poly.pdbx_strand_id
1 'polypeptide(L)'
;MKFGFYTLGCKTNQYETQAMEQLLAAMGHEIGSFDDKCDGYIINTCSVTAVADKKNRAIIRRCRRENPKAVIGVCGCYPQHAADAVRALGVDVIGGSGNRKAFVENMLAAIAEKAPKECLDAALKRREFEILPAGGLSSRTRAMLKVQDGCANFCTYCIIPYTRGPVRSAPLDLAVSQAKALAEKGYKEIVITGIEIASWGADLPGKPPMEDLIAAICEAVPELRVRLGSLEPRVITENFCLRMKKYHNLCPQFHLSLQSGCDTVLKRMKRKYDTARYFESVVLLNRHFPGCAVTTDMIVAFPGETEEESAESLSFIRRCGFADMHIFPYSRRPGTPADKLPGQHDNATKEARSRAAIAVAEEMGKSFRENLIGTTLEVLFEEEDGGYFTGHAPNYVKVYAKGENLHNEICPVTVTALYKDGVLGKIF
;
A
#
# COMPACT_ATOMS: atom_id res chain seq x y z
N MET A 1 -4.45 3.24 30.37
CA MET A 1 -3.11 2.80 29.95
C MET A 1 -2.75 3.53 28.67
N LYS A 2 -1.45 3.72 28.39
CA LYS A 2 -0.94 4.37 27.19
C LYS A 2 -0.30 3.36 26.24
N PHE A 3 -0.59 3.45 24.94
CA PHE A 3 -0.05 2.55 23.92
C PHE A 3 0.69 3.32 22.83
N GLY A 4 1.88 2.82 22.47
CA GLY A 4 2.67 3.31 21.34
C GLY A 4 2.61 2.37 20.14
N PHE A 5 2.49 2.91 18.93
CA PHE A 5 2.37 2.13 17.70
C PHE A 5 3.53 2.37 16.75
N TYR A 6 4.04 1.29 16.15
CA TYR A 6 4.98 1.35 15.04
C TYR A 6 4.51 0.49 13.88
N THR A 7 4.41 1.07 12.69
CA THR A 7 3.93 0.35 11.51
C THR A 7 5.01 0.24 10.45
N LEU A 8 5.31 -0.97 10.05
CA LEU A 8 6.09 -1.29 8.85
C LEU A 8 5.17 -1.97 7.84
N GLY A 9 5.27 -1.58 6.57
CA GLY A 9 4.59 -2.29 5.50
C GLY A 9 3.68 -1.45 4.61
N CYS A 10 2.67 -2.11 4.06
CA CYS A 10 1.78 -1.57 3.03
C CYS A 10 0.62 -0.75 3.64
N LYS A 11 -0.19 -0.15 2.77
CA LYS A 11 -1.42 0.58 3.14
C LYS A 11 -2.37 -0.27 3.99
N THR A 12 -2.46 -1.58 3.74
CA THR A 12 -3.26 -2.50 4.56
C THR A 12 -2.75 -2.56 6.00
N ASN A 13 -1.42 -2.63 6.22
CA ASN A 13 -0.86 -2.59 7.58
C ASN A 13 -1.16 -1.25 8.26
N GLN A 14 -1.08 -0.13 7.53
CA GLN A 14 -1.42 1.19 8.07
C GLN A 14 -2.89 1.26 8.50
N TYR A 15 -3.81 0.78 7.64
CA TYR A 15 -5.23 0.67 8.00
C TYR A 15 -5.43 -0.16 9.27
N GLU A 16 -4.80 -1.33 9.34
CA GLU A 16 -4.93 -2.23 10.49
C GLU A 16 -4.37 -1.62 11.78
N THR A 17 -3.29 -0.85 11.70
CA THR A 17 -2.76 -0.09 12.85
C THR A 17 -3.75 0.97 13.29
N GLN A 18 -4.28 1.78 12.37
CA GLN A 18 -5.28 2.80 12.69
C GLN A 18 -6.55 2.20 13.32
N ALA A 19 -6.94 1.02 12.86
CA ALA A 19 -8.06 0.30 13.45
C ALA A 19 -7.78 -0.16 14.89
N MET A 20 -6.59 -0.68 15.17
CA MET A 20 -6.20 -1.07 16.53
C MET A 20 -6.08 0.15 17.47
N GLU A 21 -5.58 1.28 16.98
CA GLU A 21 -5.59 2.56 17.71
C GLU A 21 -7.01 2.95 18.12
N GLN A 22 -7.97 2.90 17.16
CA GLN A 22 -9.37 3.21 17.45
C GLN A 22 -10.02 2.24 18.44
N LEU A 23 -9.71 0.93 18.33
CA LEU A 23 -10.20 -0.07 19.28
C LEU A 23 -9.74 0.22 20.70
N LEU A 24 -8.46 0.52 20.91
CA LEU A 24 -7.92 0.88 22.22
C LEU A 24 -8.50 2.21 22.74
N ALA A 25 -8.60 3.22 21.89
CA ALA A 25 -9.19 4.51 22.28
C ALA A 25 -10.66 4.36 22.70
N ALA A 26 -11.45 3.54 21.99
CA ALA A 26 -12.83 3.23 22.35
C ALA A 26 -12.97 2.49 23.70
N MET A 27 -11.93 1.78 24.11
CA MET A 27 -11.83 1.13 25.42
C MET A 27 -11.29 2.08 26.53
N GLY A 28 -11.09 3.37 26.22
CA GLY A 28 -10.61 4.37 27.18
C GLY A 28 -9.11 4.42 27.39
N HIS A 29 -8.33 3.90 26.44
CA HIS A 29 -6.86 3.94 26.49
C HIS A 29 -6.30 5.10 25.68
N GLU A 30 -5.16 5.65 26.12
CA GLU A 30 -4.43 6.72 25.46
C GLU A 30 -3.54 6.15 24.34
N ILE A 31 -3.54 6.82 23.18
CA ILE A 31 -2.62 6.52 22.09
C ILE A 31 -1.54 7.60 22.06
N GLY A 32 -0.31 7.19 22.31
CA GLY A 32 0.86 8.06 22.33
C GLY A 32 1.81 7.81 21.15
N SER A 33 2.86 8.62 21.10
CA SER A 33 3.96 8.36 20.17
C SER A 33 4.68 7.06 20.51
N PHE A 34 5.26 6.40 19.51
CA PHE A 34 6.12 5.22 19.75
C PHE A 34 7.38 5.55 20.57
N ASP A 35 7.82 6.79 20.54
CA ASP A 35 8.99 7.26 21.31
C ASP A 35 8.63 7.73 22.73
N ASP A 36 7.34 7.78 23.08
CA ASP A 36 6.89 8.03 24.45
C ASP A 36 7.11 6.81 25.35
N LYS A 37 7.09 7.03 26.67
CA LYS A 37 6.96 5.93 27.64
C LYS A 37 5.51 5.45 27.67
N CYS A 38 5.30 4.20 27.25
CA CYS A 38 3.99 3.57 27.18
C CYS A 38 3.93 2.30 28.05
N ASP A 39 2.72 1.92 28.45
CA ASP A 39 2.46 0.65 29.13
C ASP A 39 2.58 -0.54 28.18
N GLY A 40 2.19 -0.32 26.91
CA GLY A 40 2.29 -1.30 25.85
C GLY A 40 2.73 -0.71 24.52
N TYR A 41 3.47 -1.50 23.73
CA TYR A 41 3.89 -1.16 22.38
C TYR A 41 3.38 -2.19 21.39
N ILE A 42 2.78 -1.72 20.31
CA ILE A 42 2.27 -2.56 19.22
C ILE A 42 3.09 -2.28 17.95
N ILE A 43 3.76 -3.33 17.46
CA ILE A 43 4.59 -3.27 16.25
C ILE A 43 3.90 -4.10 15.16
N ASN A 44 3.28 -3.42 14.19
CA ASN A 44 2.66 -4.05 13.03
C ASN A 44 3.69 -4.19 11.90
N THR A 45 3.96 -5.42 11.48
CA THR A 45 5.14 -5.79 10.71
C THR A 45 4.83 -6.26 9.30
N CYS A 46 5.79 -6.02 8.40
CA CYS A 46 5.78 -6.49 7.01
C CYS A 46 6.79 -7.63 6.81
N SER A 47 6.53 -8.51 5.84
CA SER A 47 7.43 -9.60 5.45
C SER A 47 7.60 -9.73 3.94
N VAL A 48 7.39 -8.66 3.18
CA VAL A 48 7.50 -8.70 1.71
C VAL A 48 8.96 -8.83 1.26
N THR A 49 9.92 -8.24 2.00
CA THR A 49 11.35 -8.31 1.69
C THR A 49 12.18 -8.73 2.89
N ALA A 50 13.37 -9.29 2.66
CA ALA A 50 14.33 -9.62 3.72
C ALA A 50 14.82 -8.36 4.46
N VAL A 51 14.86 -7.22 3.79
CA VAL A 51 15.18 -5.92 4.41
C VAL A 51 14.09 -5.52 5.40
N ALA A 52 12.81 -5.75 5.06
CA ALA A 52 11.70 -5.51 6.00
C ALA A 52 11.84 -6.37 7.27
N ASP A 53 12.18 -7.66 7.13
CA ASP A 53 12.40 -8.54 8.29
C ASP A 53 13.58 -8.05 9.17
N LYS A 54 14.67 -7.56 8.54
CA LYS A 54 15.79 -6.98 9.29
C LYS A 54 15.36 -5.73 10.07
N LYS A 55 14.58 -4.85 9.43
CA LYS A 55 14.02 -3.65 10.08
C LYS A 55 13.08 -4.02 11.22
N ASN A 56 12.18 -5.00 11.03
CA ASN A 56 11.29 -5.49 12.08
C ASN A 56 12.09 -5.91 13.32
N ARG A 57 13.09 -6.78 13.14
CA ARG A 57 13.94 -7.25 14.26
C ARG A 57 14.68 -6.11 14.96
N ALA A 58 15.17 -5.13 14.20
CA ALA A 58 15.86 -3.97 14.77
C ALA A 58 14.93 -3.12 15.65
N ILE A 59 13.71 -2.83 15.19
CA ILE A 59 12.71 -2.06 15.93
C ILE A 59 12.26 -2.81 17.19
N ILE A 60 11.98 -4.11 17.09
CA ILE A 60 11.57 -4.92 18.25
C ILE A 60 12.66 -4.92 19.32
N ARG A 61 13.94 -5.13 18.93
CA ARG A 61 15.07 -5.08 19.86
C ARG A 61 15.28 -3.70 20.47
N ARG A 62 15.15 -2.64 19.68
CA ARG A 62 15.20 -1.26 20.15
C ARG A 62 14.12 -1.03 21.20
N CYS A 63 12.87 -1.37 20.88
CA CYS A 63 11.73 -1.19 21.77
C CYS A 63 11.93 -1.91 23.10
N ARG A 64 12.36 -3.18 23.10
CA ARG A 64 12.63 -3.94 24.33
C ARG A 64 13.77 -3.34 25.15
N ARG A 65 14.86 -2.91 24.51
CA ARG A 65 16.01 -2.29 25.20
C ARG A 65 15.62 -0.99 25.90
N GLU A 66 14.83 -0.15 25.23
CA GLU A 66 14.43 1.16 25.73
C GLU A 66 13.27 1.07 26.74
N ASN A 67 12.44 0.03 26.65
CA ASN A 67 11.26 -0.19 27.49
C ASN A 67 11.23 -1.61 28.10
N PRO A 68 12.15 -1.94 29.00
CA PRO A 68 12.33 -3.33 29.50
C PRO A 68 11.12 -3.87 30.29
N LYS A 69 10.27 -2.99 30.83
CA LYS A 69 9.08 -3.35 31.63
C LYS A 69 7.77 -3.29 30.88
N ALA A 70 7.74 -2.67 29.70
CA ALA A 70 6.53 -2.55 28.91
C ALA A 70 6.17 -3.87 28.22
N VAL A 71 4.89 -4.08 27.99
CA VAL A 71 4.41 -5.20 27.18
C VAL A 71 4.60 -4.88 25.70
N ILE A 72 5.31 -5.73 24.97
CA ILE A 72 5.57 -5.57 23.54
C ILE A 72 4.78 -6.62 22.77
N GLY A 73 3.85 -6.15 21.94
CA GLY A 73 3.11 -6.99 21.01
C GLY A 73 3.59 -6.80 19.57
N VAL A 74 3.75 -7.90 18.86
CA VAL A 74 4.16 -7.92 17.46
C VAL A 74 3.10 -8.65 16.63
N CYS A 75 2.60 -8.00 15.61
CA CYS A 75 1.61 -8.57 14.70
C CYS A 75 1.97 -8.29 13.23
N GLY A 76 1.15 -8.78 12.30
CA GLY A 76 1.34 -8.57 10.86
C GLY A 76 1.91 -9.77 10.13
N CYS A 77 2.49 -9.51 8.95
CA CYS A 77 2.95 -10.58 8.06
C CYS A 77 4.22 -11.29 8.57
N TYR A 78 5.08 -10.60 9.36
CA TYR A 78 6.32 -11.20 9.83
C TYR A 78 6.08 -12.34 10.84
N PRO A 79 5.34 -12.16 11.95
CA PRO A 79 5.03 -13.29 12.82
C PRO A 79 4.19 -14.37 12.16
N GLN A 80 3.32 -14.03 11.21
CA GLN A 80 2.55 -15.02 10.46
C GLN A 80 3.43 -15.97 9.63
N HIS A 81 4.59 -15.47 9.16
CA HIS A 81 5.53 -16.24 8.34
C HIS A 81 6.67 -16.86 9.18
N ALA A 82 7.12 -16.18 10.21
CA ALA A 82 8.33 -16.51 10.97
C ALA A 82 8.12 -16.38 12.49
N ALA A 83 7.10 -17.07 13.02
CA ALA A 83 6.71 -16.99 14.42
C ALA A 83 7.85 -17.29 15.39
N ASP A 84 8.65 -18.35 15.11
CA ASP A 84 9.78 -18.75 15.99
C ASP A 84 10.85 -17.67 16.05
N ALA A 85 11.12 -16.99 14.92
CA ALA A 85 12.06 -15.87 14.91
C ALA A 85 11.57 -14.68 15.74
N VAL A 86 10.24 -14.48 15.83
CA VAL A 86 9.63 -13.44 16.67
C VAL A 86 9.65 -13.85 18.15
N ARG A 87 9.32 -15.10 18.47
CA ARG A 87 9.41 -15.65 19.85
C ARG A 87 10.81 -15.47 20.43
N ALA A 88 11.84 -15.74 19.63
CA ALA A 88 13.24 -15.57 20.02
C ALA A 88 13.65 -14.12 20.35
N LEU A 89 12.82 -13.13 20.03
CA LEU A 89 13.06 -11.72 20.37
C LEU A 89 12.51 -11.32 21.74
N GLY A 90 11.88 -12.24 22.47
CA GLY A 90 11.36 -11.99 23.82
C GLY A 90 10.20 -10.99 23.83
N VAL A 91 9.28 -11.09 22.85
CA VAL A 91 8.04 -10.30 22.82
C VAL A 91 6.98 -10.95 23.71
N ASP A 92 6.05 -10.14 24.22
CA ASP A 92 5.04 -10.60 25.17
C ASP A 92 3.76 -11.06 24.48
N VAL A 93 3.41 -10.44 23.32
CA VAL A 93 2.21 -10.82 22.57
C VAL A 93 2.56 -11.01 21.10
N ILE A 94 2.15 -12.15 20.54
CA ILE A 94 2.36 -12.50 19.14
C ILE A 94 1.02 -12.69 18.46
N GLY A 95 0.78 -11.88 17.41
CA GLY A 95 -0.39 -11.99 16.53
C GLY A 95 -0.01 -12.13 15.06
N GLY A 96 -0.87 -12.77 14.30
CA GLY A 96 -0.69 -12.93 12.86
C GLY A 96 -1.06 -11.68 12.05
N SER A 97 -1.40 -11.90 10.81
CA SER A 97 -1.87 -10.88 9.86
C SER A 97 -3.40 -10.70 9.85
N GLY A 98 -4.13 -11.32 10.74
CA GLY A 98 -5.58 -11.19 10.99
C GLY A 98 -5.89 -11.16 12.47
N ASN A 99 -7.18 -11.16 12.83
CA ASN A 99 -7.67 -11.17 14.21
C ASN A 99 -7.15 -9.99 15.05
N ARG A 100 -7.25 -8.77 14.50
CA ARG A 100 -6.76 -7.55 15.17
C ARG A 100 -7.45 -7.28 16.48
N LYS A 101 -8.76 -7.58 16.57
CA LYS A 101 -9.53 -7.44 17.81
C LYS A 101 -8.97 -8.36 18.89
N ALA A 102 -8.82 -9.65 18.59
CA ALA A 102 -8.25 -10.62 19.53
C ALA A 102 -6.79 -10.27 19.92
N PHE A 103 -6.01 -9.71 18.99
CA PHE A 103 -4.67 -9.24 19.30
C PHE A 103 -4.66 -8.09 20.31
N VAL A 104 -5.55 -7.10 20.16
CA VAL A 104 -5.72 -5.99 21.11
C VAL A 104 -6.17 -6.52 22.49
N GLU A 105 -7.13 -7.44 22.52
CA GLU A 105 -7.58 -8.10 23.77
C GLU A 105 -6.43 -8.84 24.46
N ASN A 106 -5.61 -9.55 23.70
CA ASN A 106 -4.42 -10.23 24.25
C ASN A 106 -3.34 -9.25 24.77
N MET A 107 -3.20 -8.07 24.17
CA MET A 107 -2.32 -7.01 24.69
C MET A 107 -2.78 -6.57 26.09
N LEU A 108 -4.05 -6.33 26.28
CA LEU A 108 -4.64 -5.93 27.56
C LEU A 108 -4.51 -7.06 28.59
N ALA A 109 -4.81 -8.30 28.21
CA ALA A 109 -4.66 -9.47 29.07
C ALA A 109 -3.19 -9.71 29.48
N ALA A 110 -2.23 -9.56 28.56
CA ALA A 110 -0.81 -9.71 28.88
C ALA A 110 -0.31 -8.68 29.90
N ILE A 111 -0.82 -7.44 29.85
CA ILE A 111 -0.51 -6.40 30.85
C ILE A 111 -1.10 -6.75 32.21
N ALA A 112 -2.37 -7.19 32.23
CA ALA A 112 -3.08 -7.50 33.48
C ALA A 112 -2.53 -8.76 34.17
N GLU A 113 -2.28 -9.82 33.42
CA GLU A 113 -1.89 -11.14 33.91
C GLU A 113 -0.36 -11.30 34.02
N LYS A 114 0.41 -10.37 33.42
CA LYS A 114 1.90 -10.45 33.34
C LYS A 114 2.37 -11.76 32.70
N ALA A 115 1.65 -12.26 31.73
CA ALA A 115 1.91 -13.54 31.07
C ALA A 115 1.89 -13.36 29.53
N PRO A 116 2.78 -14.04 28.79
CA PRO A 116 2.81 -13.95 27.33
C PRO A 116 1.54 -14.55 26.71
N LYS A 117 1.11 -13.98 25.57
CA LYS A 117 -0.08 -14.39 24.84
C LYS A 117 0.25 -14.60 23.36
N GLU A 118 -0.47 -15.49 22.70
CA GLU A 118 -0.34 -15.74 21.28
C GLU A 118 -1.72 -15.96 20.64
N CYS A 119 -1.96 -15.33 19.46
CA CYS A 119 -3.18 -15.47 18.68
C CYS A 119 -2.89 -15.65 17.19
N LEU A 120 -1.96 -16.54 16.87
CA LEU A 120 -1.70 -16.96 15.49
C LEU A 120 -2.78 -17.93 15.02
N ASP A 121 -3.20 -17.76 13.78
CA ASP A 121 -4.16 -18.62 13.10
C ASP A 121 -3.59 -19.15 11.78
N ALA A 122 -4.25 -20.14 11.20
CA ALA A 122 -3.88 -20.68 9.90
C ALA A 122 -4.44 -19.79 8.78
N ALA A 123 -3.63 -18.84 8.27
CA ALA A 123 -4.05 -17.87 7.28
C ALA A 123 -4.79 -18.47 6.07
N LEU A 124 -4.36 -19.64 5.56
CA LEU A 124 -4.99 -20.34 4.43
C LEU A 124 -6.39 -20.87 4.74
N LYS A 125 -6.77 -20.97 6.02
CA LYS A 125 -8.11 -21.41 6.45
C LYS A 125 -9.10 -20.26 6.63
N ARG A 126 -8.67 -19.01 6.55
CA ARG A 126 -9.56 -17.84 6.69
C ARG A 126 -10.58 -17.80 5.57
N ARG A 127 -11.82 -17.44 5.90
CA ARG A 127 -12.93 -17.33 4.92
C ARG A 127 -13.68 -16.02 5.03
N GLU A 128 -13.62 -15.35 6.17
CA GLU A 128 -14.37 -14.14 6.44
C GLU A 128 -13.49 -12.89 6.33
N PHE A 129 -14.06 -11.81 5.85
CA PHE A 129 -13.44 -10.49 5.89
C PHE A 129 -13.49 -9.94 7.31
N GLU A 130 -12.36 -9.52 7.85
CA GLU A 130 -12.29 -8.92 9.19
C GLU A 130 -12.81 -7.48 9.13
N ILE A 131 -13.92 -7.22 9.81
CA ILE A 131 -14.54 -5.90 9.91
C ILE A 131 -13.83 -5.11 11.01
N LEU A 132 -13.17 -4.04 10.61
CA LEU A 132 -12.44 -3.13 11.48
C LEU A 132 -12.89 -1.68 11.25
N PRO A 133 -12.76 -0.79 12.26
CA PRO A 133 -13.10 0.62 12.07
C PRO A 133 -12.17 1.27 11.03
N ALA A 134 -12.74 2.10 10.15
CA ALA A 134 -12.00 2.86 9.15
C ALA A 134 -11.63 4.25 9.63
N GLY A 135 -10.56 4.81 9.06
CA GLY A 135 -10.01 6.12 9.42
C GLY A 135 -8.96 6.03 10.54
N GLY A 136 -8.36 7.16 10.89
CA GLY A 136 -7.37 7.28 11.96
C GLY A 136 -7.84 8.18 13.09
N LEU A 137 -7.08 8.20 14.17
CA LEU A 137 -7.18 9.21 15.22
C LEU A 137 -6.43 10.44 14.73
N SER A 138 -7.16 11.49 14.39
CA SER A 138 -6.75 12.85 14.02
C SER A 138 -5.55 13.07 13.06
N SER A 139 -5.53 14.22 12.40
CA SER A 139 -4.49 14.84 11.58
C SER A 139 -4.19 14.26 10.18
N ARG A 140 -4.80 13.18 9.72
CA ARG A 140 -4.59 12.71 8.35
C ARG A 140 -5.67 13.23 7.40
N THR A 141 -5.25 13.83 6.31
CA THR A 141 -6.13 14.38 5.26
C THR A 141 -6.76 13.27 4.41
N ARG A 142 -6.07 12.11 4.32
CA ARG A 142 -6.50 10.94 3.55
C ARG A 142 -6.79 9.76 4.48
N ALA A 143 -7.93 9.10 4.26
CA ALA A 143 -8.29 7.86 4.94
C ALA A 143 -8.07 6.65 4.05
N MET A 144 -7.62 5.54 4.65
CA MET A 144 -7.60 4.25 3.98
C MET A 144 -8.91 3.52 4.24
N LEU A 145 -9.50 2.97 3.19
CA LEU A 145 -10.68 2.11 3.25
C LEU A 145 -10.29 0.72 2.74
N LYS A 146 -10.10 -0.21 3.66
CA LYS A 146 -9.77 -1.60 3.31
C LYS A 146 -11.04 -2.31 2.87
N VAL A 147 -11.08 -2.73 1.61
CA VAL A 147 -12.24 -3.41 1.02
C VAL A 147 -11.96 -4.87 0.69
N GLN A 148 -10.70 -5.30 0.76
CA GLN A 148 -10.29 -6.64 0.35
C GLN A 148 -9.06 -7.09 1.14
N ASP A 149 -8.93 -8.40 1.41
CA ASP A 149 -7.75 -9.01 2.00
C ASP A 149 -7.46 -10.37 1.36
N GLY A 150 -6.21 -10.83 1.49
CA GLY A 150 -5.75 -12.07 0.88
C GLY A 150 -5.53 -12.00 -0.63
N CYS A 151 -4.90 -13.04 -1.20
CA CYS A 151 -4.59 -13.12 -2.62
C CYS A 151 -4.48 -14.58 -3.07
N ALA A 152 -5.04 -14.90 -4.24
CA ALA A 152 -5.00 -16.23 -4.85
C ALA A 152 -4.11 -16.32 -6.10
N ASN A 153 -3.22 -15.33 -6.34
CA ASN A 153 -2.36 -15.31 -7.53
C ASN A 153 -1.16 -16.25 -7.41
N PHE A 154 -0.64 -16.49 -6.21
CA PHE A 154 0.51 -17.37 -5.96
C PHE A 154 1.69 -17.09 -6.92
N CYS A 155 2.01 -15.80 -7.13
CA CYS A 155 3.20 -15.41 -7.88
C CYS A 155 4.44 -16.05 -7.23
N THR A 156 5.41 -16.52 -8.04
CA THR A 156 6.51 -17.36 -7.54
C THR A 156 7.40 -16.71 -6.48
N TYR A 157 7.47 -15.39 -6.45
CA TYR A 157 8.24 -14.61 -5.48
C TYR A 157 7.47 -14.20 -4.22
N CYS A 158 6.13 -14.38 -4.20
CA CYS A 158 5.27 -13.69 -3.26
C CYS A 158 4.89 -14.58 -2.07
N ILE A 159 5.15 -14.06 -0.85
CA ILE A 159 4.77 -14.74 0.39
C ILE A 159 3.33 -14.43 0.83
N ILE A 160 2.69 -13.44 0.23
CA ILE A 160 1.40 -12.92 0.68
C ILE A 160 0.27 -13.96 0.70
N PRO A 161 0.09 -14.84 -0.30
CA PRO A 161 -0.94 -15.87 -0.21
C PRO A 161 -0.81 -16.76 1.05
N TYR A 162 0.41 -17.01 1.48
CA TYR A 162 0.69 -17.85 2.65
C TYR A 162 0.52 -17.11 3.98
N THR A 163 0.72 -15.79 3.98
CA THR A 163 0.57 -14.98 5.19
C THR A 163 -0.80 -14.36 5.35
N ARG A 164 -1.48 -14.01 4.26
CA ARG A 164 -2.80 -13.36 4.30
C ARG A 164 -3.95 -14.30 3.96
N GLY A 165 -3.66 -15.44 3.31
CA GLY A 165 -4.65 -16.44 2.92
C GLY A 165 -5.46 -16.08 1.67
N PRO A 166 -6.61 -16.76 1.45
CA PRO A 166 -7.44 -16.58 0.26
C PRO A 166 -8.09 -15.20 0.21
N VAL A 167 -8.64 -14.86 -0.95
CA VAL A 167 -9.42 -13.64 -1.18
C VAL A 167 -10.59 -13.57 -0.20
N ARG A 168 -10.76 -12.40 0.42
CA ARG A 168 -11.89 -12.05 1.27
C ARG A 168 -12.27 -10.60 1.01
N SER A 169 -13.50 -10.38 0.64
CA SER A 169 -14.03 -9.07 0.24
C SER A 169 -14.95 -8.49 1.31
N ALA A 170 -14.85 -7.20 1.54
CA ALA A 170 -15.84 -6.47 2.33
C ALA A 170 -17.19 -6.51 1.60
N PRO A 171 -18.32 -6.73 2.30
CA PRO A 171 -19.64 -6.49 1.74
C PRO A 171 -19.77 -5.07 1.18
N LEU A 172 -20.50 -4.91 0.10
CA LEU A 172 -20.67 -3.62 -0.58
C LEU A 172 -21.26 -2.54 0.33
N ASP A 173 -22.30 -2.88 1.05
CA ASP A 173 -23.00 -2.00 2.00
C ASP A 173 -22.08 -1.54 3.14
N LEU A 174 -21.22 -2.43 3.64
CA LEU A 174 -20.21 -2.09 4.64
C LEU A 174 -19.20 -1.08 4.08
N ALA A 175 -18.67 -1.32 2.88
CA ALA A 175 -17.71 -0.43 2.27
C ALA A 175 -18.30 0.98 2.04
N VAL A 176 -19.54 1.05 1.54
CA VAL A 176 -20.28 2.31 1.35
C VAL A 176 -20.56 3.02 2.67
N SER A 177 -21.00 2.30 3.69
CA SER A 177 -21.27 2.91 5.01
C SER A 177 -19.99 3.45 5.66
N GLN A 178 -18.88 2.74 5.55
CA GLN A 178 -17.58 3.23 6.02
C GLN A 178 -17.10 4.45 5.23
N ALA A 179 -17.30 4.49 3.91
CA ALA A 179 -16.96 5.66 3.10
C ALA A 179 -17.72 6.90 3.54
N LYS A 180 -19.04 6.79 3.78
CA LYS A 180 -19.87 7.89 4.32
C LYS A 180 -19.40 8.36 5.69
N ALA A 181 -19.11 7.42 6.60
CA ALA A 181 -18.59 7.76 7.92
C ALA A 181 -17.22 8.48 7.87
N LEU A 182 -16.40 8.20 6.87
CA LEU A 182 -15.14 8.94 6.64
C LEU A 182 -15.40 10.35 6.12
N ALA A 183 -16.38 10.54 5.24
CA ALA A 183 -16.83 11.87 4.79
C ALA A 183 -17.32 12.72 5.97
N GLU A 184 -18.18 12.18 6.82
CA GLU A 184 -18.69 12.84 8.02
C GLU A 184 -17.58 13.24 9.02
N LYS A 185 -16.46 12.48 9.04
CA LYS A 185 -15.28 12.81 9.85
C LYS A 185 -14.39 13.92 9.24
N GLY A 186 -14.77 14.47 8.08
CA GLY A 186 -14.06 15.58 7.42
C GLY A 186 -12.85 15.19 6.60
N TYR A 187 -12.64 13.92 6.29
CA TYR A 187 -11.61 13.52 5.32
C TYR A 187 -11.92 14.07 3.94
N LYS A 188 -10.90 14.40 3.17
CA LYS A 188 -11.01 14.94 1.80
C LYS A 188 -10.71 13.91 0.72
N GLU A 189 -10.01 12.84 1.07
CA GLU A 189 -9.68 11.76 0.14
C GLU A 189 -9.80 10.38 0.83
N ILE A 190 -10.39 9.41 0.10
CA ILE A 190 -10.43 7.99 0.49
C ILE A 190 -9.51 7.22 -0.46
N VAL A 191 -8.62 6.39 0.10
CA VAL A 191 -7.81 5.44 -0.65
C VAL A 191 -8.40 4.05 -0.49
N ILE A 192 -9.09 3.55 -1.52
CA ILE A 192 -9.57 2.16 -1.57
C ILE A 192 -8.35 1.25 -1.56
N THR A 193 -8.23 0.41 -0.55
CA THR A 193 -7.05 -0.44 -0.35
C THR A 193 -7.41 -1.90 -0.09
N GLY A 194 -6.44 -2.75 -0.34
CA GLY A 194 -6.50 -4.19 -0.13
C GLY A 194 -5.15 -4.81 -0.47
N ILE A 195 -5.11 -6.12 -0.46
CA ILE A 195 -3.94 -6.88 -0.91
C ILE A 195 -3.94 -6.99 -2.46
N GLU A 196 -5.12 -7.22 -3.03
CA GLU A 196 -5.37 -7.31 -4.47
C GLU A 196 -6.81 -6.83 -4.73
N ILE A 197 -7.02 -5.53 -4.80
CA ILE A 197 -8.37 -4.96 -4.88
C ILE A 197 -9.11 -5.39 -6.15
N ALA A 198 -8.40 -5.72 -7.23
CA ALA A 198 -8.97 -6.24 -8.46
C ALA A 198 -9.71 -7.59 -8.28
N SER A 199 -9.43 -8.30 -7.19
CA SER A 199 -10.11 -9.55 -6.83
C SER A 199 -11.30 -9.36 -5.89
N TRP A 200 -11.66 -8.11 -5.55
CA TRP A 200 -12.86 -7.84 -4.76
C TRP A 200 -14.10 -8.43 -5.45
N GLY A 201 -14.97 -9.00 -4.69
CA GLY A 201 -16.19 -9.64 -5.18
C GLY A 201 -16.04 -11.11 -5.59
N ALA A 202 -14.82 -11.60 -5.82
CA ALA A 202 -14.62 -12.97 -6.33
C ALA A 202 -15.11 -14.07 -5.37
N ASP A 203 -15.17 -13.79 -4.08
CA ASP A 203 -15.66 -14.65 -2.99
C ASP A 203 -17.09 -14.30 -2.54
N LEU A 204 -17.68 -13.23 -3.04
CA LEU A 204 -19.04 -12.81 -2.71
C LEU A 204 -20.09 -13.54 -3.58
N PRO A 205 -21.33 -13.69 -3.08
CA PRO A 205 -22.44 -14.19 -3.88
C PRO A 205 -22.64 -13.36 -5.15
N GLY A 206 -22.86 -14.02 -6.28
CA GLY A 206 -23.02 -13.36 -7.58
C GLY A 206 -21.72 -12.83 -8.19
N LYS A 207 -20.61 -12.86 -7.47
CA LYS A 207 -19.27 -12.40 -7.91
C LYS A 207 -19.31 -11.04 -8.60
N PRO A 208 -19.80 -9.99 -7.91
CA PRO A 208 -19.87 -8.64 -8.49
C PRO A 208 -18.46 -8.16 -8.89
N PRO A 209 -18.32 -7.43 -10.01
CA PRO A 209 -17.05 -6.87 -10.42
C PRO A 209 -16.63 -5.72 -9.50
N MET A 210 -15.32 -5.45 -9.41
CA MET A 210 -14.76 -4.37 -8.61
C MET A 210 -15.33 -2.98 -9.01
N GLU A 211 -15.71 -2.81 -10.26
CA GLU A 211 -16.33 -1.59 -10.79
C GLU A 211 -17.64 -1.24 -10.06
N ASP A 212 -18.39 -2.23 -9.57
CA ASP A 212 -19.61 -1.98 -8.80
C ASP A 212 -19.28 -1.35 -7.45
N LEU A 213 -18.22 -1.82 -6.80
CA LEU A 213 -17.73 -1.25 -5.54
C LEU A 213 -17.26 0.21 -5.75
N ILE A 214 -16.43 0.45 -6.77
CA ILE A 214 -15.89 1.80 -7.03
C ILE A 214 -17.02 2.75 -7.35
N ALA A 215 -17.97 2.35 -8.23
CA ALA A 215 -19.14 3.14 -8.58
C ALA A 215 -19.96 3.51 -7.34
N ALA A 216 -20.32 2.52 -6.53
CA ALA A 216 -21.13 2.72 -5.33
C ALA A 216 -20.46 3.66 -4.30
N ILE A 217 -19.13 3.56 -4.13
CA ILE A 217 -18.39 4.47 -3.25
C ILE A 217 -18.36 5.88 -3.85
N CYS A 218 -18.04 6.05 -5.15
CA CYS A 218 -18.01 7.36 -5.80
C CYS A 218 -19.37 8.07 -5.74
N GLU A 219 -20.47 7.34 -5.93
CA GLU A 219 -21.83 7.87 -5.84
C GLU A 219 -22.24 8.22 -4.41
N ALA A 220 -21.75 7.46 -3.43
CA ALA A 220 -22.10 7.66 -2.03
C ALA A 220 -21.40 8.88 -1.38
N VAL A 221 -20.25 9.29 -1.92
CA VAL A 221 -19.41 10.38 -1.37
C VAL A 221 -18.86 11.27 -2.52
N PRO A 222 -19.74 11.94 -3.28
CA PRO A 222 -19.34 12.69 -4.49
C PRO A 222 -18.40 13.87 -4.19
N GLU A 223 -18.38 14.36 -2.95
CA GLU A 223 -17.52 15.45 -2.48
C GLU A 223 -16.11 14.99 -2.09
N LEU A 224 -15.89 13.68 -1.94
CA LEU A 224 -14.58 13.13 -1.60
C LEU A 224 -13.83 12.64 -2.82
N ARG A 225 -12.52 12.84 -2.83
CA ARG A 225 -11.66 12.14 -3.78
C ARG A 225 -11.59 10.66 -3.46
N VAL A 226 -11.76 9.84 -4.47
CA VAL A 226 -11.65 8.37 -4.38
C VAL A 226 -10.41 7.94 -5.17
N ARG A 227 -9.43 7.43 -4.48
CA ARG A 227 -8.19 6.91 -5.07
C ARG A 227 -8.15 5.41 -4.98
N LEU A 228 -7.67 4.76 -6.04
CA LEU A 228 -7.50 3.31 -6.07
C LEU A 228 -6.13 2.89 -5.55
N GLY A 229 -6.07 1.79 -4.83
CA GLY A 229 -4.83 1.08 -4.54
C GLY A 229 -4.29 0.35 -5.77
N SER A 230 -3.38 -0.60 -5.56
CA SER A 230 -2.75 -1.35 -6.65
C SER A 230 -3.75 -2.23 -7.39
N LEU A 231 -3.68 -2.18 -8.72
CA LEU A 231 -4.52 -2.92 -9.65
C LEU A 231 -3.71 -3.97 -10.43
N GLU A 232 -4.33 -5.07 -10.69
CA GLU A 232 -3.85 -6.04 -11.65
C GLU A 232 -4.25 -5.56 -13.07
N PRO A 233 -3.32 -5.52 -14.05
CA PRO A 233 -3.57 -4.81 -15.32
C PRO A 233 -4.76 -5.34 -16.14
N ARG A 234 -5.13 -6.62 -16.02
CA ARG A 234 -6.23 -7.21 -16.80
C ARG A 234 -7.61 -6.64 -16.46
N VAL A 235 -7.79 -6.00 -15.30
CA VAL A 235 -9.06 -5.36 -14.96
C VAL A 235 -9.29 -4.07 -15.76
N ILE A 236 -8.23 -3.47 -16.30
CA ILE A 236 -8.33 -2.28 -17.14
C ILE A 236 -8.81 -2.71 -18.54
N THR A 237 -10.10 -2.65 -18.75
CA THR A 237 -10.77 -2.93 -20.02
C THR A 237 -11.41 -1.66 -20.56
N GLU A 238 -11.85 -1.68 -21.84
CA GLU A 238 -12.62 -0.58 -22.40
C GLU A 238 -13.88 -0.28 -21.55
N ASN A 239 -14.58 -1.34 -21.11
CA ASN A 239 -15.76 -1.20 -20.26
C ASN A 239 -15.44 -0.57 -18.91
N PHE A 240 -14.34 -0.98 -18.27
CA PHE A 240 -13.84 -0.35 -17.02
C PHE A 240 -13.64 1.15 -17.24
N CYS A 241 -12.91 1.53 -18.28
CA CYS A 241 -12.60 2.93 -18.55
C CYS A 241 -13.86 3.76 -18.86
N LEU A 242 -14.76 3.25 -19.71
CA LEU A 242 -16.02 3.91 -20.06
C LEU A 242 -16.93 4.11 -18.84
N ARG A 243 -16.93 3.16 -17.92
CA ARG A 243 -17.72 3.23 -16.69
C ARG A 243 -17.09 4.18 -15.68
N MET A 244 -15.79 4.07 -15.42
CA MET A 244 -15.10 4.82 -14.37
C MET A 244 -14.91 6.31 -14.72
N LYS A 245 -14.74 6.68 -15.98
CA LYS A 245 -14.60 8.10 -16.39
C LYS A 245 -15.81 8.98 -16.10
N LYS A 246 -16.96 8.38 -15.73
CA LYS A 246 -18.16 9.12 -15.36
C LYS A 246 -18.04 9.77 -13.96
N TYR A 247 -17.14 9.27 -13.13
CA TYR A 247 -16.98 9.72 -11.74
C TYR A 247 -15.87 10.75 -11.65
N HIS A 248 -16.24 12.03 -11.55
CA HIS A 248 -15.30 13.16 -11.46
C HIS A 248 -14.46 13.15 -10.18
N ASN A 249 -14.96 12.50 -9.14
CA ASN A 249 -14.27 12.33 -7.86
C ASN A 249 -13.31 11.13 -7.83
N LEU A 250 -13.28 10.29 -8.88
CA LEU A 250 -12.27 9.25 -9.03
C LEU A 250 -10.93 9.86 -9.47
N CYS A 251 -9.91 9.72 -8.64
CA CYS A 251 -8.58 10.24 -8.93
C CYS A 251 -7.98 9.59 -10.19
N PRO A 252 -7.52 10.36 -11.20
CA PRO A 252 -6.89 9.84 -12.41
C PRO A 252 -5.43 9.40 -12.14
N GLN A 253 -5.28 8.47 -11.21
CA GLN A 253 -4.01 7.83 -10.87
C GLN A 253 -4.24 6.33 -10.74
N PHE A 254 -3.48 5.55 -11.49
CA PHE A 254 -3.63 4.10 -11.56
C PHE A 254 -2.29 3.42 -11.31
N HIS A 255 -2.18 2.72 -10.19
CA HIS A 255 -1.00 1.91 -9.91
C HIS A 255 -1.21 0.50 -10.46
N LEU A 256 -0.55 0.17 -11.58
CA LEU A 256 -0.64 -1.13 -12.23
C LEU A 256 0.58 -1.98 -11.91
N SER A 257 0.39 -3.15 -11.31
CA SER A 257 1.49 -4.04 -10.92
C SER A 257 2.15 -4.69 -12.15
N LEU A 258 3.27 -4.14 -12.67
CA LEU A 258 4.01 -4.68 -13.82
C LEU A 258 4.89 -5.87 -13.43
N GLN A 259 5.76 -5.68 -12.47
CA GLN A 259 6.80 -6.60 -11.95
C GLN A 259 7.98 -6.84 -12.90
N SER A 260 7.79 -7.01 -14.20
CA SER A 260 8.85 -7.11 -15.23
C SER A 260 8.29 -6.67 -16.59
N GLY A 261 9.14 -6.09 -17.41
CA GLY A 261 8.83 -5.72 -18.81
C GLY A 261 9.24 -6.76 -19.84
N CYS A 262 9.51 -8.01 -19.43
CA CYS A 262 9.89 -9.12 -20.30
C CYS A 262 8.98 -10.33 -20.08
N ASP A 263 8.41 -10.88 -21.15
CA ASP A 263 7.40 -11.95 -21.08
C ASP A 263 7.95 -13.25 -20.48
N THR A 264 9.19 -13.60 -20.77
CA THR A 264 9.83 -14.80 -20.21
C THR A 264 10.01 -14.68 -18.70
N VAL A 265 10.34 -13.48 -18.20
CA VAL A 265 10.44 -13.19 -16.77
C VAL A 265 9.05 -13.21 -16.12
N LEU A 266 8.03 -12.57 -16.72
CA LEU A 266 6.65 -12.60 -16.25
C LEU A 266 6.12 -14.04 -16.15
N LYS A 267 6.42 -14.89 -17.11
CA LYS A 267 6.08 -16.31 -17.07
C LYS A 267 6.78 -17.05 -15.93
N ARG A 268 8.09 -16.79 -15.68
CA ARG A 268 8.80 -17.35 -14.50
C ARG A 268 8.24 -16.83 -13.19
N MET A 269 7.77 -15.59 -13.15
CA MET A 269 7.05 -14.98 -12.01
C MET A 269 5.65 -15.54 -11.83
N LYS A 270 5.13 -16.33 -12.79
CA LYS A 270 3.75 -16.85 -12.83
C LYS A 270 2.72 -15.71 -12.86
N ARG A 271 3.01 -14.64 -13.64
CA ARG A 271 2.02 -13.58 -13.89
C ARG A 271 0.98 -14.05 -14.90
N LYS A 272 -0.23 -13.51 -14.79
CA LYS A 272 -1.39 -13.90 -15.60
C LYS A 272 -1.62 -12.98 -16.80
N TYR A 273 -0.65 -12.15 -17.15
CA TYR A 273 -0.60 -11.24 -18.28
C TYR A 273 0.81 -11.22 -18.87
N ASP A 274 0.90 -10.78 -20.10
CA ASP A 274 2.11 -10.48 -20.83
C ASP A 274 2.30 -8.96 -21.00
N THR A 275 3.40 -8.57 -21.61
CA THR A 275 3.73 -7.16 -21.88
C THR A 275 2.72 -6.51 -22.85
N ALA A 276 2.21 -7.25 -23.83
CA ALA A 276 1.22 -6.75 -24.78
C ALA A 276 -0.09 -6.37 -24.06
N ARG A 277 -0.61 -7.27 -23.22
CA ARG A 277 -1.82 -7.01 -22.43
C ARG A 277 -1.62 -5.88 -21.41
N TYR A 278 -0.44 -5.80 -20.82
CA TYR A 278 -0.11 -4.69 -19.92
C TYR A 278 -0.11 -3.35 -20.64
N PHE A 279 0.56 -3.29 -21.80
CA PHE A 279 0.63 -2.05 -22.60
C PHE A 279 -0.73 -1.61 -23.09
N GLU A 280 -1.61 -2.54 -23.50
CA GLU A 280 -3.01 -2.25 -23.81
C GLU A 280 -3.71 -1.51 -22.66
N SER A 281 -3.51 -1.93 -21.42
CA SER A 281 -4.06 -1.27 -20.23
C SER A 281 -3.58 0.18 -20.10
N VAL A 282 -2.28 0.43 -20.34
CA VAL A 282 -1.70 1.78 -20.31
C VAL A 282 -2.32 2.66 -21.39
N VAL A 283 -2.48 2.12 -22.62
CA VAL A 283 -3.10 2.83 -23.75
C VAL A 283 -4.56 3.18 -23.46
N LEU A 284 -5.33 2.24 -22.90
CA LEU A 284 -6.73 2.48 -22.52
C LEU A 284 -6.84 3.59 -21.47
N LEU A 285 -6.02 3.56 -20.42
CA LEU A 285 -6.02 4.59 -19.39
C LEU A 285 -5.69 5.97 -19.96
N ASN A 286 -4.63 6.09 -20.75
CA ASN A 286 -4.24 7.37 -21.37
C ASN A 286 -5.31 7.92 -22.31
N ARG A 287 -6.04 7.03 -23.03
CA ARG A 287 -7.13 7.41 -23.94
C ARG A 287 -8.34 7.96 -23.18
N HIS A 288 -8.75 7.30 -22.10
CA HIS A 288 -9.99 7.61 -21.37
C HIS A 288 -9.82 8.60 -20.21
N PHE A 289 -8.60 8.73 -19.69
CA PHE A 289 -8.23 9.64 -18.61
C PHE A 289 -7.01 10.48 -19.01
N PRO A 290 -7.19 11.46 -19.91
CA PRO A 290 -6.09 12.31 -20.37
C PRO A 290 -5.34 12.95 -19.19
N GLY A 291 -4.00 12.88 -19.20
CA GLY A 291 -3.17 13.39 -18.11
C GLY A 291 -3.16 12.54 -16.83
N CYS A 292 -3.72 11.33 -16.87
CA CYS A 292 -3.62 10.42 -15.72
C CYS A 292 -2.18 10.00 -15.42
N ALA A 293 -1.91 9.71 -14.18
CA ALA A 293 -0.65 9.11 -13.77
C ALA A 293 -0.78 7.58 -13.72
N VAL A 294 -0.04 6.90 -14.59
CA VAL A 294 0.16 5.45 -14.47
C VAL A 294 1.46 5.22 -13.71
N THR A 295 1.37 4.51 -12.58
CA THR A 295 2.52 4.17 -11.73
C THR A 295 2.65 2.66 -11.60
N THR A 296 3.85 2.16 -11.25
CA THR A 296 4.07 0.72 -11.17
C THR A 296 5.20 0.31 -10.23
N ASP A 297 5.24 -1.00 -9.93
CA ASP A 297 6.35 -1.66 -9.27
C ASP A 297 7.10 -2.56 -10.26
N MET A 298 8.44 -2.61 -10.16
CA MET A 298 9.29 -3.51 -10.94
C MET A 298 10.28 -4.24 -10.04
N ILE A 299 10.43 -5.55 -10.26
CA ILE A 299 11.43 -6.40 -9.62
C ILE A 299 12.55 -6.65 -10.63
N VAL A 300 13.76 -6.23 -10.31
CA VAL A 300 14.95 -6.47 -11.13
C VAL A 300 15.79 -7.61 -10.58
N ALA A 301 16.62 -8.21 -11.43
CA ALA A 301 17.47 -9.34 -11.09
C ALA A 301 16.67 -10.53 -10.51
N PHE A 302 15.54 -10.83 -11.13
CA PHE A 302 14.77 -12.03 -10.82
C PHE A 302 15.61 -13.28 -11.16
N PRO A 303 15.49 -14.41 -10.42
CA PRO A 303 16.28 -15.61 -10.69
C PRO A 303 16.27 -16.03 -12.16
N GLY A 304 17.47 -16.18 -12.75
CA GLY A 304 17.67 -16.52 -14.15
C GLY A 304 17.34 -15.42 -15.17
N GLU A 305 17.12 -14.18 -14.73
CA GLU A 305 16.98 -13.04 -15.65
C GLU A 305 18.30 -12.75 -16.37
N THR A 306 18.32 -12.77 -17.70
CA THR A 306 19.51 -12.47 -18.50
C THR A 306 19.73 -10.97 -18.71
N GLU A 307 20.85 -10.57 -19.31
CA GLU A 307 21.11 -9.16 -19.67
C GLU A 307 20.14 -8.70 -20.76
N GLU A 308 19.83 -9.57 -21.72
CA GLU A 308 18.87 -9.28 -22.79
C GLU A 308 17.46 -9.08 -22.23
N GLU A 309 17.00 -9.93 -21.31
CA GLU A 309 15.72 -9.80 -20.63
C GLU A 309 15.62 -8.53 -19.78
N SER A 310 16.72 -8.16 -19.12
CA SER A 310 16.81 -6.90 -18.39
C SER A 310 16.72 -5.69 -19.34
N ALA A 311 17.45 -5.71 -20.47
CA ALA A 311 17.39 -4.65 -21.49
C ALA A 311 16.01 -4.54 -22.13
N GLU A 312 15.35 -5.67 -22.43
CA GLU A 312 13.97 -5.71 -22.92
C GLU A 312 13.02 -5.03 -21.92
N SER A 313 13.16 -5.35 -20.63
CA SER A 313 12.35 -4.73 -19.55
C SER A 313 12.54 -3.21 -19.50
N LEU A 314 13.78 -2.71 -19.63
CA LEU A 314 14.05 -1.27 -19.66
C LEU A 314 13.44 -0.59 -20.89
N SER A 315 13.50 -1.24 -22.04
CA SER A 315 12.86 -0.75 -23.28
C SER A 315 11.34 -0.68 -23.13
N PHE A 316 10.75 -1.71 -22.53
CA PHE A 316 9.30 -1.78 -22.31
C PHE A 316 8.81 -0.67 -21.37
N ILE A 317 9.46 -0.43 -20.24
CA ILE A 317 9.04 0.63 -19.31
C ILE A 317 9.12 2.01 -19.95
N ARG A 318 10.15 2.30 -20.77
CA ARG A 318 10.21 3.55 -21.54
C ARG A 318 9.02 3.72 -22.47
N ARG A 319 8.60 2.65 -23.15
CA ARG A 319 7.43 2.66 -24.03
C ARG A 319 6.13 2.95 -23.28
N CYS A 320 6.01 2.49 -22.02
CA CYS A 320 4.83 2.74 -21.18
C CYS A 320 4.73 4.20 -20.71
N GLY A 321 5.87 4.88 -20.45
CA GLY A 321 5.90 6.27 -20.03
C GLY A 321 5.28 6.50 -18.64
N PHE A 322 5.75 5.77 -17.63
CA PHE A 322 5.22 5.86 -16.27
C PHE A 322 5.47 7.22 -15.61
N ALA A 323 4.49 7.69 -14.84
CA ALA A 323 4.62 8.89 -14.04
C ALA A 323 5.54 8.69 -12.82
N ASP A 324 5.58 7.48 -12.27
CA ASP A 324 6.46 7.08 -11.19
C ASP A 324 6.60 5.55 -11.14
N MET A 325 7.72 5.06 -10.60
CA MET A 325 8.00 3.64 -10.47
C MET A 325 8.75 3.33 -9.17
N HIS A 326 8.38 2.23 -8.54
CA HIS A 326 9.17 1.65 -7.47
C HIS A 326 9.99 0.46 -7.99
N ILE A 327 11.30 0.55 -7.86
CA ILE A 327 12.23 -0.48 -8.30
C ILE A 327 12.74 -1.27 -7.11
N PHE A 328 12.57 -2.58 -7.14
CA PHE A 328 13.01 -3.49 -6.09
C PHE A 328 13.98 -4.53 -6.65
N PRO A 329 15.17 -4.71 -6.08
CA PRO A 329 15.94 -5.91 -6.36
C PRO A 329 15.20 -7.14 -5.81
N TYR A 330 15.23 -8.24 -6.57
CA TYR A 330 14.62 -9.49 -6.09
C TYR A 330 15.16 -9.88 -4.71
N SER A 331 14.24 -10.10 -3.79
CA SER A 331 14.53 -10.49 -2.41
C SER A 331 14.07 -11.93 -2.18
N ARG A 332 15.01 -12.83 -1.91
CA ARG A 332 14.71 -14.23 -1.57
C ARG A 332 13.76 -14.30 -0.37
N ARG A 333 12.72 -15.13 -0.52
CA ARG A 333 11.74 -15.37 0.55
C ARG A 333 11.60 -16.86 0.80
N PRO A 334 12.11 -17.40 1.92
CA PRO A 334 11.93 -18.79 2.29
C PRO A 334 10.44 -19.19 2.22
N GLY A 335 10.16 -20.35 1.66
CA GLY A 335 8.80 -20.84 1.47
C GLY A 335 8.12 -20.43 0.15
N THR A 336 8.75 -19.54 -0.64
CA THR A 336 8.26 -19.21 -1.99
C THR A 336 8.94 -20.07 -3.06
N PRO A 337 8.26 -20.37 -4.20
CA PRO A 337 8.90 -21.11 -5.30
C PRO A 337 10.17 -20.46 -5.83
N ALA A 338 10.20 -19.13 -5.97
CA ALA A 338 11.35 -18.41 -6.51
C ALA A 338 12.61 -18.48 -5.62
N ASP A 339 12.46 -18.76 -4.33
CA ASP A 339 13.60 -18.98 -3.43
C ASP A 339 14.47 -20.17 -3.87
N LYS A 340 13.86 -21.15 -4.52
CA LYS A 340 14.50 -22.40 -4.99
C LYS A 340 14.92 -22.37 -6.47
N LEU A 341 14.57 -21.31 -7.21
CA LEU A 341 14.95 -21.22 -8.62
C LEU A 341 16.48 -21.08 -8.77
N PRO A 342 17.08 -21.71 -9.80
CA PRO A 342 18.48 -21.51 -10.15
C PRO A 342 18.71 -20.08 -10.69
N GLY A 343 19.98 -19.70 -10.85
CA GLY A 343 20.34 -18.40 -11.42
C GLY A 343 20.05 -17.23 -10.47
N GLN A 344 20.22 -17.43 -9.16
CA GLN A 344 20.16 -16.36 -8.17
C GLN A 344 21.31 -15.37 -8.41
N HIS A 345 20.98 -14.09 -8.57
CA HIS A 345 21.94 -13.04 -8.80
C HIS A 345 22.62 -12.57 -7.51
N ASP A 346 23.88 -12.16 -7.64
CA ASP A 346 24.63 -11.51 -6.56
C ASP A 346 24.18 -10.06 -6.31
N ASN A 347 24.71 -9.46 -5.27
CA ASN A 347 24.35 -8.09 -4.91
C ASN A 347 24.85 -7.06 -5.94
N ALA A 348 25.98 -7.28 -6.57
CA ALA A 348 26.55 -6.37 -7.57
C ALA A 348 25.62 -6.27 -8.80
N THR A 349 25.15 -7.41 -9.32
CA THR A 349 24.18 -7.48 -10.41
C THR A 349 22.86 -6.82 -10.03
N LYS A 350 22.35 -7.09 -8.81
CA LYS A 350 21.11 -6.47 -8.30
C LYS A 350 21.23 -4.96 -8.23
N GLU A 351 22.31 -4.43 -7.72
CA GLU A 351 22.58 -3.00 -7.63
C GLU A 351 22.73 -2.35 -9.01
N ALA A 352 23.46 -3.00 -9.94
CA ALA A 352 23.63 -2.48 -11.29
C ALA A 352 22.28 -2.37 -12.03
N ARG A 353 21.44 -3.43 -11.99
CA ARG A 353 20.13 -3.44 -12.62
C ARG A 353 19.16 -2.47 -11.94
N SER A 354 19.22 -2.34 -10.60
CA SER A 354 18.42 -1.35 -9.89
C SER A 354 18.77 0.07 -10.32
N ARG A 355 20.08 0.42 -10.39
CA ARG A 355 20.50 1.76 -10.84
C ARG A 355 20.05 2.05 -12.27
N ALA A 356 20.17 1.09 -13.18
CA ALA A 356 19.73 1.26 -14.56
C ALA A 356 18.22 1.50 -14.66
N ALA A 357 17.41 0.74 -13.92
CA ALA A 357 15.96 0.90 -13.91
C ALA A 357 15.52 2.20 -13.23
N ILE A 358 16.17 2.60 -12.13
CA ILE A 358 15.92 3.86 -11.43
C ILE A 358 16.20 5.05 -12.36
N ALA A 359 17.31 5.04 -13.10
CA ALA A 359 17.63 6.12 -14.03
C ALA A 359 16.52 6.31 -15.10
N VAL A 360 15.98 5.20 -15.63
CA VAL A 360 14.86 5.25 -16.58
C VAL A 360 13.57 5.76 -15.92
N ALA A 361 13.31 5.33 -14.69
CA ALA A 361 12.13 5.79 -13.95
C ALA A 361 12.19 7.30 -13.65
N GLU A 362 13.37 7.81 -13.26
CA GLU A 362 13.61 9.24 -13.02
C GLU A 362 13.42 10.07 -14.28
N GLU A 363 13.94 9.61 -15.43
CA GLU A 363 13.75 10.25 -16.74
C GLU A 363 12.27 10.39 -17.10
N MET A 364 11.51 9.30 -16.99
CA MET A 364 10.08 9.29 -17.28
C MET A 364 9.28 10.15 -16.31
N GLY A 365 9.55 10.01 -15.00
CA GLY A 365 8.87 10.79 -13.96
C GLY A 365 9.15 12.30 -14.08
N LYS A 366 10.38 12.68 -14.48
CA LYS A 366 10.73 14.06 -14.79
C LYS A 366 9.92 14.57 -15.97
N SER A 367 9.90 13.84 -17.08
CA SER A 367 9.12 14.22 -18.28
C SER A 367 7.63 14.35 -17.98
N PHE A 368 7.06 13.44 -17.18
CA PHE A 368 5.67 13.54 -16.74
C PHE A 368 5.41 14.85 -15.98
N ARG A 369 6.27 15.22 -15.03
CA ARG A 369 6.14 16.44 -14.25
C ARG A 369 6.39 17.72 -15.07
N GLU A 370 7.30 17.68 -16.04
CA GLU A 370 7.53 18.80 -16.98
C GLU A 370 6.28 19.15 -17.78
N ASN A 371 5.52 18.14 -18.22
CA ASN A 371 4.26 18.32 -18.94
C ASN A 371 3.15 18.97 -18.10
N LEU A 372 3.31 19.07 -16.80
CA LEU A 372 2.34 19.74 -15.92
C LEU A 372 2.62 21.24 -15.75
N ILE A 373 3.79 21.74 -16.16
CA ILE A 373 4.13 23.15 -16.02
C ILE A 373 3.14 24.02 -16.83
N GLY A 374 2.59 25.03 -16.17
CA GLY A 374 1.54 25.89 -16.72
C GLY A 374 0.12 25.36 -16.53
N THR A 375 -0.08 24.11 -16.07
CA THR A 375 -1.42 23.60 -15.76
C THR A 375 -1.84 23.96 -14.33
N THR A 376 -3.15 23.98 -14.08
CA THR A 376 -3.71 24.16 -12.74
C THR A 376 -4.20 22.82 -12.22
N LEU A 377 -3.75 22.47 -11.00
CA LEU A 377 -4.09 21.23 -10.32
C LEU A 377 -4.83 21.55 -9.01
N GLU A 378 -5.85 20.79 -8.70
CA GLU A 378 -6.51 20.79 -7.40
C GLU A 378 -5.63 20.04 -6.40
N VAL A 379 -5.02 20.70 -5.42
CA VAL A 379 -4.06 20.09 -4.48
C VAL A 379 -4.69 19.95 -3.11
N LEU A 380 -4.71 18.74 -2.57
CA LEU A 380 -5.01 18.49 -1.16
C LEU A 380 -3.72 18.65 -0.36
N PHE A 381 -3.64 19.69 0.45
CA PHE A 381 -2.49 19.98 1.29
C PHE A 381 -2.50 19.17 2.60
N GLU A 382 -1.35 18.63 2.98
CA GLU A 382 -1.22 17.64 4.05
C GLU A 382 -0.31 18.10 5.18
N GLU A 383 0.85 18.62 4.87
CA GLU A 383 1.88 18.97 5.86
C GLU A 383 2.73 20.14 5.38
N GLU A 384 3.46 20.73 6.31
CA GLU A 384 4.45 21.76 6.03
C GLU A 384 5.86 21.17 5.99
N ASP A 385 6.63 21.48 4.94
CA ASP A 385 8.03 21.07 4.76
C ASP A 385 8.88 22.25 4.27
N GLY A 386 9.80 22.72 5.11
CA GLY A 386 10.80 23.70 4.75
C GLY A 386 10.23 25.05 4.28
N GLY A 387 9.12 25.50 4.87
CA GLY A 387 8.47 26.79 4.52
C GLY A 387 7.56 26.71 3.30
N TYR A 388 7.23 25.50 2.87
CA TYR A 388 6.20 25.20 1.89
C TYR A 388 5.16 24.26 2.50
N PHE A 389 3.89 24.46 2.18
CA PHE A 389 2.92 23.42 2.32
C PHE A 389 3.09 22.40 1.20
N THR A 390 2.97 21.12 1.54
CA THR A 390 3.05 20.02 0.58
C THR A 390 1.72 19.27 0.55
N GLY A 391 1.35 18.84 -0.64
CA GLY A 391 0.12 18.10 -0.85
C GLY A 391 0.17 17.31 -2.15
N HIS A 392 -0.92 16.60 -2.44
CA HIS A 392 -1.01 15.80 -3.65
C HIS A 392 -2.19 16.21 -4.52
N ALA A 393 -1.90 16.31 -5.82
CA ALA A 393 -2.91 16.47 -6.85
C ALA A 393 -3.71 15.17 -7.07
N PRO A 394 -4.84 15.19 -7.81
CA PRO A 394 -5.59 13.99 -8.13
C PRO A 394 -4.77 12.92 -8.86
N ASN A 395 -3.82 13.31 -9.72
CA ASN A 395 -2.86 12.41 -10.37
C ASN A 395 -1.66 12.00 -9.49
N TYR A 396 -1.72 12.29 -8.18
CA TYR A 396 -0.75 11.92 -7.15
C TYR A 396 0.61 12.64 -7.25
N VAL A 397 0.75 13.63 -8.11
CA VAL A 397 1.96 14.46 -8.12
C VAL A 397 2.04 15.28 -6.84
N LYS A 398 3.21 15.25 -6.19
CA LYS A 398 3.49 16.07 -5.02
C LYS A 398 3.70 17.53 -5.43
N VAL A 399 3.00 18.42 -4.78
CA VAL A 399 3.03 19.85 -5.06
C VAL A 399 3.51 20.60 -3.84
N TYR A 400 4.43 21.54 -4.04
CA TYR A 400 4.94 22.47 -3.05
C TYR A 400 4.38 23.85 -3.35
N ALA A 401 3.73 24.48 -2.40
CA ALA A 401 3.23 25.85 -2.54
C ALA A 401 3.40 26.65 -1.24
N LYS A 402 3.56 27.97 -1.37
CA LYS A 402 3.51 28.88 -0.23
C LYS A 402 2.06 29.24 0.07
N GLY A 403 1.72 29.36 1.35
CA GLY A 403 0.39 29.73 1.83
C GLY A 403 0.33 29.65 3.35
N GLU A 404 -0.84 29.91 3.92
CA GLU A 404 -1.08 29.85 5.34
C GLU A 404 -2.33 28.99 5.60
N ASN A 405 -2.33 28.20 6.67
CA ASN A 405 -3.48 27.39 7.11
C ASN A 405 -4.04 26.44 6.04
N LEU A 406 -3.17 25.85 5.22
CA LEU A 406 -3.59 24.97 4.11
C LEU A 406 -3.83 23.51 4.52
N HIS A 407 -3.51 23.11 5.74
CA HIS A 407 -3.69 21.71 6.17
C HIS A 407 -5.13 21.24 5.99
N ASN A 408 -5.32 20.10 5.30
CA ASN A 408 -6.62 19.52 4.96
C ASN A 408 -7.50 20.37 4.02
N GLU A 409 -6.90 21.32 3.31
CA GLU A 409 -7.58 22.15 2.31
C GLU A 409 -7.27 21.68 0.88
N ILE A 410 -8.28 21.76 0.01
CA ILE A 410 -8.11 21.54 -1.43
C ILE A 410 -8.08 22.90 -2.12
N CYS A 411 -6.93 23.24 -2.73
CA CYS A 411 -6.77 24.53 -3.41
C CYS A 411 -6.32 24.33 -4.87
N PRO A 412 -6.78 25.18 -5.79
CA PRO A 412 -6.23 25.26 -7.15
C PRO A 412 -4.82 25.84 -7.10
N VAL A 413 -3.87 25.13 -7.74
CA VAL A 413 -2.46 25.50 -7.78
C VAL A 413 -1.97 25.44 -9.22
N THR A 414 -1.45 26.55 -9.75
CA THR A 414 -0.81 26.56 -11.06
C THR A 414 0.66 26.13 -10.91
N VAL A 415 1.02 25.05 -11.61
CA VAL A 415 2.39 24.51 -11.61
C VAL A 415 3.33 25.46 -12.34
N THR A 416 4.44 25.84 -11.70
CA THR A 416 5.39 26.81 -12.24
C THR A 416 6.74 26.23 -12.61
N ALA A 417 7.21 25.20 -11.90
CA ALA A 417 8.52 24.59 -12.13
C ALA A 417 8.61 23.18 -11.51
N LEU A 418 9.62 22.42 -11.89
CA LEU A 418 10.05 21.23 -11.15
C LEU A 418 10.66 21.65 -9.81
N TYR A 419 10.42 20.87 -8.76
CA TYR A 419 10.99 21.12 -7.45
C TYR A 419 11.12 19.83 -6.64
N LYS A 420 12.32 19.54 -6.13
CA LYS A 420 12.62 18.31 -5.36
C LYS A 420 12.05 17.05 -6.05
N ASP A 421 11.24 16.29 -5.33
CA ASP A 421 10.54 15.05 -5.78
C ASP A 421 9.18 15.33 -6.45
N GLY A 422 8.80 16.61 -6.62
CA GLY A 422 7.51 17.02 -7.14
C GLY A 422 7.59 18.25 -8.05
N VAL A 423 6.63 19.15 -7.88
CA VAL A 423 6.52 20.42 -8.62
C VAL A 423 6.30 21.60 -7.66
N LEU A 424 6.78 22.79 -8.02
CA LEU A 424 6.45 24.03 -7.36
C LEU A 424 5.21 24.63 -8.00
N GLY A 425 4.30 25.18 -7.20
CA GLY A 425 3.12 25.85 -7.71
C GLY A 425 2.77 27.12 -6.94
N LYS A 426 1.87 27.89 -7.52
CA LYS A 426 1.33 29.11 -6.96
C LYS A 426 -0.17 29.00 -6.78
N ILE A 427 -0.65 29.32 -5.57
CA ILE A 427 -2.07 29.46 -5.23
C ILE A 427 -2.50 30.85 -5.63
N PHE A 428 -3.72 31.00 -6.14
CA PHE A 428 -4.30 32.29 -6.54
C PHE A 428 -5.40 32.73 -5.60
#